data_8d067fcf84bb2734c5a449216be50bd0
#
_entry.id   8d067fcf84bb2734c5a449216be50bd0
#
_cell.length_a   1.000
_cell.length_b   1.000
_cell.length_c   1.000
_cell.angle_alpha   90.00
_cell.angle_beta   90.00
_cell.angle_gamma   90.00
#
_symmetry.space_group_name_H-M   'P 1'
#
loop_
_entity.id
_entity.type
_entity.pdbx_description
1 polymer ?
#
loop_
_entity_poly.entity_id
_entity_poly.type
_entity_poly.pdbx_seq_one_letter_code
_entity_poly.pdbx_strand_id
1 'polypeptide(L)'
;MADGIMGINQPLDSDRRRVNMQGREPVLTHVKHEFDPVFDGQSEVLILGTLPSVKSREQKFYYGHPRNRFWEVIAGLYGERRPETIGEKKALLLAHHIALWDVIAECDIEGSSDSSIRNVVPTDLSIILEHAPVRRIFANGTKAYELYQRYSYSETGMEIRKLPSTSPANAAFQMERLLEAWGEIKVEKR
;
A
#
# COMPACT_ATOMS: atom_id res chain seq x y z
N MET A 1 21.12 -66.30 -0.11
CA MET A 1 20.14 -65.91 -1.15
C MET A 1 19.22 -64.89 -0.51
N ALA A 2 19.48 -63.67 -0.75
CA ALA A 2 18.67 -62.57 -0.22
C ALA A 2 18.60 -61.50 -1.33
N ASP A 3 17.45 -61.38 -1.94
CA ASP A 3 17.18 -60.41 -2.96
C ASP A 3 16.78 -59.07 -2.33
N GLY A 4 17.58 -58.07 -2.64
CA GLY A 4 17.32 -56.68 -2.26
C GLY A 4 16.29 -56.02 -3.15
N ILE A 5 15.31 -55.40 -2.56
CA ILE A 5 14.34 -54.54 -3.26
C ILE A 5 14.79 -53.08 -3.11
N MET A 6 15.23 -52.50 -4.21
CA MET A 6 15.49 -51.05 -4.33
C MET A 6 14.18 -50.28 -4.25
N GLY A 7 14.03 -49.48 -3.22
CA GLY A 7 13.00 -48.44 -3.14
C GLY A 7 13.38 -47.25 -3.97
N ILE A 8 12.61 -46.98 -5.03
CA ILE A 8 12.74 -45.80 -5.87
C ILE A 8 12.09 -44.65 -5.14
N ASN A 9 12.90 -43.71 -4.61
CA ASN A 9 12.45 -42.44 -4.11
C ASN A 9 12.04 -41.58 -5.32
N GLN A 10 10.75 -41.40 -5.55
CA GLN A 10 10.22 -40.37 -6.44
C GLN A 10 10.22 -39.06 -5.69
N PRO A 11 10.75 -37.92 -6.28
CA PRO A 11 10.56 -36.61 -5.71
C PRO A 11 9.10 -36.19 -5.82
N LEU A 12 8.55 -35.73 -4.70
CA LEU A 12 7.22 -35.13 -4.61
C LEU A 12 7.19 -33.87 -5.51
N ASP A 13 6.51 -33.98 -6.63
CA ASP A 13 6.17 -32.88 -7.52
C ASP A 13 5.16 -31.95 -6.82
N SER A 14 5.68 -30.91 -6.12
CA SER A 14 4.89 -29.91 -5.42
C SER A 14 4.56 -28.69 -6.28
N ASP A 15 4.76 -28.75 -7.58
CA ASP A 15 4.46 -27.64 -8.49
C ASP A 15 3.06 -27.80 -9.11
N ARG A 16 2.03 -27.76 -8.27
CA ARG A 16 0.65 -27.56 -8.74
C ARG A 16 0.49 -26.12 -9.19
N ARG A 17 0.74 -25.86 -10.46
CA ARG A 17 0.45 -24.59 -11.13
C ARG A 17 -1.02 -24.22 -10.91
N ARG A 18 -1.25 -23.13 -10.17
CA ARG A 18 -2.60 -22.60 -9.98
C ARG A 18 -3.01 -21.91 -11.29
N VAL A 19 -3.87 -22.53 -12.07
CA VAL A 19 -4.55 -21.91 -13.20
C VAL A 19 -5.71 -21.05 -12.70
N ASN A 20 -5.99 -19.91 -13.37
CA ASN A 20 -7.16 -19.10 -13.11
C ASN A 20 -8.46 -19.82 -13.53
N MET A 21 -9.64 -19.27 -13.18
CA MET A 21 -10.94 -19.87 -13.53
C MET A 21 -11.19 -20.06 -15.03
N GLN A 22 -10.31 -19.56 -15.90
CA GLN A 22 -10.36 -19.68 -17.35
C GLN A 22 -9.30 -20.67 -17.90
N GLY A 23 -8.57 -21.39 -17.03
CA GLY A 23 -7.56 -22.37 -17.42
C GLY A 23 -6.28 -21.78 -17.99
N ARG A 24 -6.04 -20.47 -17.83
CA ARG A 24 -4.82 -19.79 -18.27
C ARG A 24 -3.85 -19.60 -17.11
N GLU A 25 -2.56 -19.74 -17.36
CA GLU A 25 -1.53 -19.34 -16.40
C GLU A 25 -1.65 -17.83 -16.15
N PRO A 26 -1.57 -17.36 -14.87
CA PRO A 26 -1.62 -15.95 -14.58
C PRO A 26 -0.43 -15.23 -15.21
N VAL A 27 -0.71 -14.20 -16.00
CA VAL A 27 0.34 -13.35 -16.59
C VAL A 27 0.75 -12.33 -15.52
N LEU A 28 1.85 -12.61 -14.86
CA LEU A 28 2.45 -11.67 -13.93
C LEU A 28 3.18 -10.56 -14.69
N THR A 29 2.94 -9.33 -14.28
CA THR A 29 3.64 -8.15 -14.79
C THR A 29 4.53 -7.61 -13.69
N HIS A 30 5.81 -7.36 -13.99
CA HIS A 30 6.70 -6.66 -13.09
C HIS A 30 6.32 -5.18 -13.02
N VAL A 31 6.12 -4.66 -11.81
CA VAL A 31 5.72 -3.27 -11.57
C VAL A 31 6.70 -2.62 -10.61
N LYS A 32 7.13 -1.41 -10.98
CA LYS A 32 7.99 -0.54 -10.19
C LYS A 32 7.25 0.73 -9.80
N HIS A 33 7.49 1.22 -8.58
CA HIS A 33 7.03 2.51 -8.12
C HIS A 33 7.91 3.61 -8.74
N GLU A 34 7.33 4.48 -9.58
CA GLU A 34 8.09 5.42 -10.43
C GLU A 34 8.03 6.88 -9.97
N PHE A 35 7.36 7.17 -8.86
CA PHE A 35 7.22 8.54 -8.38
C PHE A 35 7.57 8.67 -6.89
N ASP A 36 8.04 9.88 -6.54
CA ASP A 36 8.59 10.16 -5.23
C ASP A 36 7.52 10.19 -4.12
N PRO A 37 7.91 9.95 -2.86
CA PRO A 37 7.03 10.20 -1.71
C PRO A 37 6.66 11.66 -1.61
N VAL A 38 5.52 11.93 -0.97
CA VAL A 38 5.14 13.28 -0.56
C VAL A 38 5.50 13.43 0.91
N PHE A 39 6.41 14.33 1.25
CA PHE A 39 6.74 14.69 2.63
C PHE A 39 7.57 15.98 2.67
N ASP A 40 7.71 16.54 3.85
CA ASP A 40 8.65 17.61 4.17
C ASP A 40 9.22 17.42 5.59
N GLY A 41 10.10 18.30 6.02
CA GLY A 41 10.70 18.28 7.36
C GLY A 41 9.73 18.52 8.52
N GLN A 42 8.44 18.72 8.27
CA GLN A 42 7.40 18.90 9.28
C GLN A 42 6.38 17.75 9.28
N SER A 43 6.56 16.74 8.45
CA SER A 43 5.65 15.60 8.37
C SER A 43 5.72 14.75 9.64
N GLU A 44 4.61 14.64 10.37
CA GLU A 44 4.50 13.90 11.64
C GLU A 44 3.73 12.58 11.51
N VAL A 45 2.95 12.44 10.45
CA VAL A 45 2.15 11.25 10.14
C VAL A 45 2.55 10.71 8.77
N LEU A 46 2.82 9.41 8.69
CA LEU A 46 3.07 8.73 7.42
C LEU A 46 1.87 7.82 7.08
N ILE A 47 1.30 8.01 5.91
CA ILE A 47 0.27 7.12 5.36
C ILE A 47 0.92 6.25 4.29
N LEU A 48 0.73 4.94 4.38
CA LEU A 48 1.24 3.97 3.42
C LEU A 48 0.10 3.27 2.69
N GLY A 49 0.13 3.34 1.36
CA GLY A 49 -0.62 2.44 0.50
C GLY A 49 0.13 1.14 0.23
N THR A 50 -0.42 0.31 -0.63
CA THR A 50 0.21 -0.96 -1.03
C THR A 50 1.20 -0.75 -2.16
N LEU A 51 0.67 -0.31 -3.30
CA LEU A 51 1.35 -0.10 -4.58
C LEU A 51 0.46 0.80 -5.45
N PRO A 52 1.03 1.67 -6.29
CA PRO A 52 0.24 2.50 -7.18
C PRO A 52 -0.63 1.66 -8.13
N SER A 53 -1.92 1.98 -8.19
CA SER A 53 -2.84 1.40 -9.18
C SER A 53 -2.41 1.76 -10.61
N VAL A 54 -2.96 1.07 -11.62
CA VAL A 54 -2.72 1.41 -13.05
C VAL A 54 -2.97 2.90 -13.30
N LYS A 55 -4.09 3.44 -12.81
CA LYS A 55 -4.41 4.88 -12.97
C LYS A 55 -3.44 5.80 -12.24
N SER A 56 -2.94 5.40 -11.08
CA SER A 56 -1.91 6.15 -10.35
C SER A 56 -0.59 6.19 -11.11
N ARG A 57 -0.19 5.08 -11.74
CA ARG A 57 1.02 5.01 -12.58
C ARG A 57 0.89 5.86 -13.83
N GLU A 58 -0.27 5.82 -14.51
CA GLU A 58 -0.56 6.68 -15.68
C GLU A 58 -0.45 8.17 -15.34
N GLN A 59 -0.95 8.57 -14.16
CA GLN A 59 -0.92 9.96 -13.69
C GLN A 59 0.37 10.33 -12.96
N LYS A 60 1.24 9.35 -12.68
CA LYS A 60 2.46 9.48 -11.86
C LYS A 60 2.19 10.13 -10.50
N PHE A 61 1.04 9.77 -9.90
CA PHE A 61 0.67 10.28 -8.58
C PHE A 61 -0.34 9.36 -7.86
N TYR A 62 -0.37 9.46 -6.53
CA TYR A 62 -1.14 8.61 -5.63
C TYR A 62 -2.65 8.72 -5.82
N TYR A 63 -3.33 7.56 -5.66
CA TYR A 63 -4.79 7.47 -5.65
C TYR A 63 -5.46 8.11 -6.88
N GLY A 64 -4.90 7.88 -8.06
CA GLY A 64 -5.37 8.45 -9.33
C GLY A 64 -6.69 7.89 -9.87
N HIS A 65 -7.18 6.77 -9.32
CA HIS A 65 -8.47 6.21 -9.74
C HIS A 65 -9.62 7.13 -9.32
N PRO A 66 -10.52 7.56 -10.23
CA PRO A 66 -11.53 8.59 -9.95
C PRO A 66 -12.52 8.23 -8.85
N ARG A 67 -12.76 6.93 -8.63
CA ARG A 67 -13.63 6.43 -7.55
C ARG A 67 -12.89 6.14 -6.25
N ASN A 68 -11.57 6.36 -6.16
CA ASN A 68 -10.87 6.25 -4.89
C ASN A 68 -11.19 7.45 -4.01
N ARG A 69 -11.58 7.19 -2.78
CA ARG A 69 -12.07 8.21 -1.84
C ARG A 69 -10.97 8.86 -1.00
N PHE A 70 -9.69 8.52 -1.23
CA PHE A 70 -8.58 9.03 -0.42
C PHE A 70 -8.57 10.56 -0.33
N TRP A 71 -8.57 11.24 -1.47
CA TRP A 71 -8.51 12.70 -1.50
C TRP A 71 -9.74 13.36 -0.91
N GLU A 72 -10.90 12.74 -1.05
CA GLU A 72 -12.15 13.20 -0.45
C GLU A 72 -12.15 13.00 1.07
N VAL A 73 -11.61 11.88 1.56
CA VAL A 73 -11.44 11.62 3.00
C VAL A 73 -10.48 12.62 3.62
N ILE A 74 -9.28 12.82 3.04
CA ILE A 74 -8.32 13.78 3.60
C ILE A 74 -8.91 15.18 3.63
N ALA A 75 -9.47 15.67 2.53
CA ALA A 75 -10.10 16.99 2.49
C ALA A 75 -11.25 17.13 3.51
N GLY A 76 -12.12 16.13 3.58
CA GLY A 76 -13.25 16.12 4.53
C GLY A 76 -12.83 16.14 5.99
N LEU A 77 -11.73 15.47 6.35
CA LEU A 77 -11.19 15.49 7.72
C LEU A 77 -10.82 16.90 8.18
N TYR A 78 -10.33 17.72 7.27
CA TYR A 78 -9.87 19.08 7.60
C TYR A 78 -10.84 20.17 7.17
N GLY A 79 -12.02 19.80 6.65
CA GLY A 79 -13.03 20.76 6.19
C GLY A 79 -12.61 21.55 4.95
N GLU A 80 -11.76 20.96 4.12
CA GLU A 80 -11.23 21.57 2.92
C GLU A 80 -11.91 21.05 1.65
N ARG A 81 -11.77 21.79 0.56
CA ARG A 81 -12.24 21.35 -0.77
C ARG A 81 -11.36 20.18 -1.25
N ARG A 82 -11.99 19.19 -1.89
CA ARG A 82 -11.26 18.10 -2.55
C ARG A 82 -10.25 18.65 -3.56
N PRO A 83 -8.97 18.29 -3.47
CA PRO A 83 -7.94 18.75 -4.38
C PRO A 83 -8.09 18.12 -5.76
N GLU A 84 -7.86 18.88 -6.82
CA GLU A 84 -7.98 18.43 -8.21
C GLU A 84 -6.61 18.21 -8.85
N THR A 85 -5.69 19.13 -8.64
CA THR A 85 -4.34 19.08 -9.20
C THR A 85 -3.35 18.35 -8.29
N ILE A 86 -2.23 17.87 -8.85
CA ILE A 86 -1.13 17.27 -8.07
C ILE A 86 -0.57 18.30 -7.07
N GLY A 87 -0.47 19.57 -7.48
CA GLY A 87 -0.01 20.66 -6.60
C GLY A 87 -0.92 20.84 -5.38
N GLU A 88 -2.24 20.89 -5.59
CA GLU A 88 -3.23 20.99 -4.50
C GLU A 88 -3.20 19.76 -3.58
N LYS A 89 -3.04 18.56 -4.15
CA LYS A 89 -2.91 17.31 -3.40
C LYS A 89 -1.69 17.32 -2.46
N LYS A 90 -0.53 17.73 -2.99
CA LYS A 90 0.68 17.89 -2.19
C LYS A 90 0.50 18.95 -1.10
N ALA A 91 -0.02 20.12 -1.46
CA ALA A 91 -0.26 21.22 -0.53
C ALA A 91 -1.20 20.79 0.63
N LEU A 92 -2.28 20.08 0.32
CA LEU A 92 -3.21 19.56 1.34
C LEU A 92 -2.51 18.63 2.35
N LEU A 93 -1.71 17.68 1.88
CA LEU A 93 -0.98 16.77 2.78
C LEU A 93 0.02 17.52 3.66
N LEU A 94 0.87 18.35 3.05
CA LEU A 94 1.94 19.06 3.77
C LEU A 94 1.40 20.09 4.76
N ALA A 95 0.29 20.78 4.43
CA ALA A 95 -0.37 21.70 5.35
C ALA A 95 -0.87 21.03 6.64
N HIS A 96 -1.09 19.71 6.59
CA HIS A 96 -1.54 18.90 7.72
C HIS A 96 -0.46 17.95 8.26
N HIS A 97 0.80 18.18 7.91
CA HIS A 97 1.95 17.40 8.38
C HIS A 97 1.87 15.91 8.02
N ILE A 98 1.29 15.59 6.86
CA ILE A 98 1.09 14.22 6.38
C ILE A 98 2.11 13.90 5.28
N ALA A 99 2.90 12.85 5.52
CA ALA A 99 3.68 12.16 4.50
C ALA A 99 2.85 11.05 3.86
N LEU A 100 3.10 10.79 2.58
CA LEU A 100 2.42 9.76 1.80
C LEU A 100 3.39 8.96 0.94
N TRP A 101 3.30 7.64 1.02
CA TRP A 101 4.01 6.71 0.14
C TRP A 101 3.27 5.37 0.04
N ASP A 102 3.94 4.35 -0.53
CA ASP A 102 3.48 2.97 -0.61
C ASP A 102 4.53 2.02 0.01
N VAL A 103 4.09 0.85 0.49
CA VAL A 103 4.97 -0.15 1.11
C VAL A 103 5.86 -0.84 0.10
N ILE A 104 5.39 -0.98 -1.15
CA ILE A 104 6.09 -1.73 -2.20
C ILE A 104 6.80 -0.78 -3.16
N ALA A 105 8.10 -0.98 -3.33
CA ALA A 105 8.90 -0.34 -4.39
C ALA A 105 8.80 -1.11 -5.70
N GLU A 106 8.88 -2.46 -5.65
CA GLU A 106 8.78 -3.31 -6.84
C GLU A 106 8.08 -4.63 -6.49
N CYS A 107 7.32 -5.19 -7.41
CA CYS A 107 6.74 -6.52 -7.26
C CYS A 107 6.28 -7.09 -8.61
N ASP A 108 5.93 -8.37 -8.60
CA ASP A 108 5.20 -9.00 -9.67
C ASP A 108 3.72 -9.12 -9.29
N ILE A 109 2.82 -8.69 -10.19
CA ILE A 109 1.37 -8.64 -9.95
C ILE A 109 0.59 -9.02 -11.20
N GLU A 110 -0.54 -9.69 -11.03
CA GLU A 110 -1.52 -9.95 -12.09
C GLU A 110 -2.56 -8.83 -12.12
N GLY A 111 -2.50 -7.99 -13.14
CA GLY A 111 -3.42 -6.85 -13.30
C GLY A 111 -3.37 -5.88 -12.13
N SER A 112 -4.44 -5.84 -11.33
CA SER A 112 -4.55 -5.00 -10.11
C SER A 112 -4.96 -5.83 -8.88
N SER A 113 -4.71 -7.15 -8.92
CA SER A 113 -5.11 -8.06 -7.86
C SER A 113 -4.08 -8.10 -6.74
N ASP A 114 -4.37 -7.46 -5.61
CA ASP A 114 -3.51 -7.46 -4.42
C ASP A 114 -3.16 -8.88 -3.92
N SER A 115 -4.01 -9.87 -4.19
CA SER A 115 -3.77 -11.28 -3.81
C SER A 115 -2.71 -11.95 -4.67
N SER A 116 -2.40 -11.41 -5.85
CA SER A 116 -1.40 -11.95 -6.77
C SER A 116 0.01 -11.37 -6.55
N ILE A 117 0.18 -10.40 -5.65
CA ILE A 117 1.46 -9.74 -5.37
C ILE A 117 2.50 -10.77 -4.90
N ARG A 118 3.65 -10.80 -5.60
CA ARG A 118 4.80 -11.68 -5.34
C ARG A 118 6.11 -10.93 -5.57
N ASN A 119 7.22 -11.54 -5.14
CA ASN A 119 8.58 -11.01 -5.33
C ASN A 119 8.69 -9.54 -4.91
N VAL A 120 8.19 -9.26 -3.70
CA VAL A 120 8.12 -7.90 -3.16
C VAL A 120 9.50 -7.38 -2.82
N VAL A 121 9.83 -6.22 -3.36
CA VAL A 121 10.91 -5.35 -2.88
C VAL A 121 10.23 -4.22 -2.09
N PRO A 122 10.45 -4.11 -0.79
CA PRO A 122 9.85 -3.05 0.02
C PRO A 122 10.48 -1.69 -0.31
N THR A 123 9.72 -0.64 -0.04
CA THR A 123 10.21 0.73 -0.12
C THR A 123 11.16 1.03 1.03
N ASP A 124 12.23 1.75 0.74
CA ASP A 124 13.17 2.25 1.76
C ASP A 124 12.56 3.46 2.49
N LEU A 125 11.91 3.19 3.61
CA LEU A 125 11.25 4.22 4.42
C LEU A 125 12.21 5.16 5.14
N SER A 126 13.52 4.86 5.20
CA SER A 126 14.53 5.74 5.79
C SER A 126 14.57 7.11 5.11
N ILE A 127 14.26 7.14 3.80
CA ILE A 127 14.15 8.38 3.01
C ILE A 127 13.20 9.41 3.67
N ILE A 128 12.14 8.96 4.31
CA ILE A 128 11.21 9.84 5.04
C ILE A 128 11.60 9.92 6.51
N LEU A 129 11.85 8.79 7.16
CA LEU A 129 12.00 8.70 8.61
C LEU A 129 13.24 9.41 9.15
N GLU A 130 14.29 9.53 8.33
CA GLU A 130 15.49 10.28 8.68
C GLU A 130 15.37 11.80 8.45
N HIS A 131 14.38 12.24 7.66
CA HIS A 131 14.24 13.63 7.23
C HIS A 131 12.98 14.32 7.76
N ALA A 132 12.08 13.59 8.39
CA ALA A 132 10.84 14.10 8.94
C ALA A 132 10.56 13.52 10.34
N PRO A 133 9.97 14.30 11.28
CA PRO A 133 9.68 13.86 12.64
C PRO A 133 8.45 12.95 12.71
N VAL A 134 8.38 11.92 11.87
CA VAL A 134 7.25 10.98 11.82
C VAL A 134 7.10 10.27 13.16
N ARG A 135 5.92 10.34 13.74
CA ARG A 135 5.58 9.72 15.02
C ARG A 135 4.55 8.60 14.90
N ARG A 136 3.77 8.60 13.82
CA ARG A 136 2.69 7.65 13.60
C ARG A 136 2.66 7.21 12.16
N ILE A 137 2.51 5.91 11.95
CA ILE A 137 2.38 5.32 10.63
C ILE A 137 1.01 4.67 10.52
N PHE A 138 0.33 4.88 9.38
CA PHE A 138 -0.98 4.32 9.08
C PHE A 138 -0.97 3.59 7.74
N ALA A 139 -1.61 2.43 7.70
CA ALA A 139 -1.82 1.67 6.48
C ALA A 139 -3.22 1.93 5.91
N ASN A 140 -3.31 2.32 4.66
CA ASN A 140 -4.56 2.41 3.93
C ASN A 140 -5.04 1.02 3.49
N GLY A 141 -5.70 0.31 4.39
CA GLY A 141 -6.24 -1.01 4.17
C GLY A 141 -5.37 -2.16 4.71
N THR A 142 -5.97 -3.34 4.70
CA THR A 142 -5.38 -4.56 5.29
C THR A 142 -4.11 -5.00 4.56
N LYS A 143 -4.08 -4.90 3.22
CA LYS A 143 -2.93 -5.37 2.44
C LYS A 143 -1.66 -4.56 2.71
N ALA A 144 -1.78 -3.23 2.77
CA ALA A 144 -0.66 -2.36 3.13
C ALA A 144 -0.16 -2.65 4.55
N TYR A 145 -1.07 -2.87 5.50
CA TYR A 145 -0.73 -3.27 6.87
C TYR A 145 0.07 -4.57 6.92
N GLU A 146 -0.43 -5.65 6.29
CA GLU A 146 0.23 -6.96 6.27
C GLU A 146 1.62 -6.92 5.63
N LEU A 147 1.76 -6.18 4.54
CA LEU A 147 3.03 -6.04 3.84
C LEU A 147 4.05 -5.23 4.67
N TYR A 148 3.61 -4.15 5.31
CA TYR A 148 4.47 -3.40 6.22
C TYR A 148 4.96 -4.28 7.38
N GLN A 149 4.07 -5.00 8.03
CA GLN A 149 4.44 -5.92 9.12
C GLN A 149 5.46 -6.96 8.66
N ARG A 150 5.32 -7.43 7.44
CA ARG A 150 6.18 -8.49 6.90
C ARG A 150 7.55 -7.99 6.45
N TYR A 151 7.62 -6.81 5.85
CA TYR A 151 8.81 -6.37 5.13
C TYR A 151 9.50 -5.13 5.69
N SER A 152 8.77 -4.26 6.40
CA SER A 152 9.28 -2.96 6.83
C SER A 152 9.37 -2.80 8.35
N TYR A 153 8.55 -3.53 9.12
CA TYR A 153 8.50 -3.37 10.57
C TYR A 153 9.85 -3.65 11.26
N SER A 154 10.55 -4.71 10.85
CA SER A 154 11.85 -5.06 11.43
C SER A 154 12.94 -4.00 11.21
N GLU A 155 12.83 -3.23 10.15
CA GLU A 155 13.78 -2.17 9.81
C GLU A 155 13.45 -0.85 10.50
N THR A 156 12.16 -0.51 10.54
CA THR A 156 11.71 0.77 11.10
C THR A 156 11.54 0.74 12.62
N GLY A 157 11.21 -0.41 13.20
CA GLY A 157 10.84 -0.57 14.61
C GLY A 157 9.58 0.19 15.01
N MET A 158 8.83 0.76 14.06
CA MET A 158 7.65 1.59 14.33
C MET A 158 6.35 0.81 14.13
N GLU A 159 5.45 0.90 15.11
CA GLU A 159 4.12 0.32 14.99
C GLU A 159 3.30 1.03 13.91
N ILE A 160 2.58 0.25 13.11
CA ILE A 160 1.64 0.76 12.11
C ILE A 160 0.19 0.50 12.54
N ARG A 161 -0.69 1.47 12.34
CA ARG A 161 -2.13 1.32 12.56
C ARG A 161 -2.86 1.09 11.25
N LYS A 162 -3.80 0.16 11.25
CA LYS A 162 -4.60 -0.15 10.08
C LYS A 162 -5.83 0.73 10.02
N LEU A 163 -6.02 1.45 8.91
CA LEU A 163 -7.23 2.18 8.58
C LEU A 163 -8.04 1.43 7.52
N PRO A 164 -9.37 1.60 7.49
CA PRO A 164 -10.18 1.03 6.42
C PRO A 164 -9.77 1.59 5.07
N SER A 165 -9.68 0.72 4.06
CA SER A 165 -9.25 1.11 2.70
C SER A 165 -10.20 2.12 2.08
N THR A 166 -9.62 3.15 1.45
CA THR A 166 -10.35 4.15 0.64
C THR A 166 -10.68 3.67 -0.76
N SER A 167 -10.24 2.46 -1.14
CA SER A 167 -10.54 1.83 -2.43
C SER A 167 -12.06 1.70 -2.64
N PRO A 168 -12.56 1.87 -3.88
CA PRO A 168 -13.95 1.60 -4.21
C PRO A 168 -14.34 0.13 -3.99
N ALA A 169 -13.39 -0.80 -3.95
CA ALA A 169 -13.62 -2.21 -3.61
C ALA A 169 -14.08 -2.40 -2.16
N ASN A 170 -13.78 -1.45 -1.26
CA ASN A 170 -14.25 -1.48 0.13
C ASN A 170 -15.65 -0.84 0.26
N ALA A 171 -16.66 -1.49 -0.31
CA ALA A 171 -18.04 -0.98 -0.31
C ALA A 171 -18.70 -0.95 1.08
N ALA A 172 -18.18 -1.71 2.04
CA ALA A 172 -18.71 -1.77 3.41
C ALA A 172 -18.50 -0.47 4.21
N PHE A 173 -17.52 0.35 3.84
CA PHE A 173 -17.26 1.63 4.48
C PHE A 173 -17.78 2.78 3.63
N GLN A 174 -18.90 3.36 4.06
CA GLN A 174 -19.43 4.61 3.51
C GLN A 174 -18.57 5.79 3.98
N MET A 175 -18.78 6.99 3.40
CA MET A 175 -17.91 8.15 3.65
C MET A 175 -17.86 8.56 5.12
N GLU A 176 -19.01 8.58 5.80
CA GLU A 176 -19.10 8.96 7.22
C GLU A 176 -18.22 8.04 8.10
N ARG A 177 -18.30 6.73 7.86
CA ARG A 177 -17.49 5.75 8.60
C ARG A 177 -16.00 5.82 8.25
N LEU A 178 -15.67 6.19 7.02
CA LEU A 178 -14.27 6.47 6.65
C LEU A 178 -13.76 7.69 7.40
N LEU A 179 -14.51 8.80 7.40
CA LEU A 179 -14.11 10.02 8.10
C LEU A 179 -13.94 9.79 9.61
N GLU A 180 -14.84 9.04 10.24
CA GLU A 180 -14.70 8.65 11.64
C GLU A 180 -13.40 7.88 11.89
N ALA A 181 -13.18 6.77 11.16
CA ALA A 181 -12.00 5.92 11.34
C ALA A 181 -10.69 6.64 11.01
N TRP A 182 -10.67 7.44 9.95
CA TRP A 182 -9.50 8.21 9.51
C TRP A 182 -9.22 9.43 10.39
N GLY A 183 -10.16 9.82 11.25
CA GLY A 183 -9.96 10.88 12.23
C GLY A 183 -8.72 10.71 13.12
N GLU A 184 -8.27 9.45 13.30
CA GLU A 184 -7.06 9.13 14.05
C GLU A 184 -5.78 9.76 13.49
N ILE A 185 -5.73 10.10 12.18
CA ILE A 185 -4.53 10.69 11.59
C ILE A 185 -4.32 12.15 11.99
N LYS A 186 -5.36 12.83 12.50
CA LYS A 186 -5.23 14.24 12.88
C LYS A 186 -4.13 14.44 13.90
N VAL A 187 -3.23 15.38 13.59
CA VAL A 187 -2.22 15.83 14.55
C VAL A 187 -2.91 16.79 15.50
N GLU A 188 -2.86 16.51 16.79
CA GLU A 188 -3.38 17.43 17.79
C GLU A 188 -2.57 18.75 17.74
N LYS A 189 -3.27 19.86 17.55
CA LYS A 189 -2.62 21.17 17.65
C LYS A 189 -2.13 21.36 19.08
N ARG A 190 -0.82 21.47 19.22
CA ARG A 190 -0.19 21.87 20.48
C ARG A 190 -0.35 23.37 20.71
#